data_1a922b76d8681f765ac191b15a3a5e12
#
_entry.id   1a922b76d8681f765ac191b15a3a5e12
#
_cell.length_a   1.000
_cell.length_b   1.000
_cell.length_c   1.000
_cell.angle_alpha   90.00
_cell.angle_beta   90.00
_cell.angle_gamma   90.00
#
_symmetry.space_group_name_H-M   'P 1'
#
loop_
_entity.id
_entity.type
_entity.pdbx_description
1 polymer ?
#
loop_
_entity_poly.entity_id
_entity_poly.type
_entity_poly.pdbx_seq_one_letter_code
_entity_poly.pdbx_strand_id
1 'polypeptide(L)'
;MWNELRIRLRDLAAVRIRYGYRRLHVLLRREGWKVNHKLVWRLYREEGLSIRTKGRKKKISRLRVVLPQAKAPNERWSMDFVSDGLFTSRRFRVFTLVDHFTRESPAIVVDHSIPGSKVVEVLDHLAGLGIKPQVITVDNGPEFSGRVLDEWAHRKGLKLDFIRPGKPVENAYIESFNGKLREECLNLHWFKTIEEAKEKIEAWRKDYNEHRPHSALNDQTPSEFAENFDLSRAVEKAGF
;
A
#
# COMPACT_ATOMS: atom_id res chain seq x y z
N MET A 1 13.86 30.90 17.57
CA MET A 1 14.26 29.51 17.87
C MET A 1 13.48 28.59 16.96
N TRP A 2 14.08 27.57 16.38
CA TRP A 2 13.52 26.58 15.46
C TRP A 2 13.20 27.03 14.02
N ASN A 3 13.80 28.11 13.50
CA ASN A 3 13.50 28.58 12.13
C ASN A 3 13.87 27.57 11.05
N GLU A 4 15.04 26.95 11.12
CA GLU A 4 15.48 25.93 10.17
C GLU A 4 14.55 24.70 10.18
N LEU A 5 14.14 24.25 11.39
CA LEU A 5 13.19 23.15 11.52
C LEU A 5 11.82 23.48 10.91
N ARG A 6 11.35 24.74 11.07
CA ARG A 6 10.09 25.21 10.45
C ARG A 6 10.17 25.19 8.92
N ILE A 7 11.28 25.71 8.38
CA ILE A 7 11.53 25.71 6.94
C ILE A 7 11.50 24.26 6.44
N ARG A 8 12.31 23.37 7.06
CA ARG A 8 12.37 21.99 6.63
C ARG A 8 11.05 21.26 6.76
N LEU A 9 10.30 21.52 7.83
CA LEU A 9 8.96 20.95 8.03
C LEU A 9 7.98 21.36 6.92
N ARG A 10 8.02 22.64 6.49
CA ARG A 10 7.23 23.15 5.37
C ARG A 10 7.61 22.49 4.05
N ASP A 11 8.92 22.36 3.77
CA ASP A 11 9.42 21.68 2.57
C ASP A 11 8.94 20.25 2.48
N LEU A 12 9.08 19.48 3.57
CA LEU A 12 8.58 18.12 3.64
C LEU A 12 7.07 18.03 3.46
N ALA A 13 6.32 18.94 4.07
CA ALA A 13 4.86 18.99 3.95
C ALA A 13 4.40 19.37 2.53
N ALA A 14 5.15 20.23 1.83
CA ALA A 14 4.87 20.62 0.46
C ALA A 14 5.06 19.45 -0.53
N VAL A 15 6.10 18.64 -0.33
CA VAL A 15 6.33 17.42 -1.13
C VAL A 15 5.37 16.30 -0.74
N ARG A 16 5.06 16.16 0.55
CA ARG A 16 4.25 15.09 1.13
C ARG A 16 2.89 15.61 1.62
N ILE A 17 2.09 16.15 0.73
CA ILE A 17 0.85 16.90 1.01
C ILE A 17 -0.14 16.11 1.91
N ARG A 18 -0.10 14.77 1.87
CA ARG A 18 -0.97 13.90 2.66
C ARG A 18 -0.30 13.29 3.89
N TYR A 19 0.89 13.77 4.27
CA TYR A 19 1.55 13.31 5.50
C TYR A 19 1.16 14.20 6.69
N GLY A 20 0.60 13.56 7.71
CA GLY A 20 0.40 14.22 9.00
C GLY A 20 1.72 14.33 9.78
N TYR A 21 1.72 15.15 10.83
CA TYR A 21 2.90 15.46 11.63
C TYR A 21 3.71 14.24 12.12
N ARG A 22 3.08 13.08 12.36
CA ARG A 22 3.78 11.87 12.79
C ARG A 22 4.73 11.34 11.73
N ARG A 23 4.27 11.23 10.47
CA ARG A 23 5.15 10.81 9.36
C ARG A 23 6.21 11.86 9.05
N LEU A 24 5.87 13.14 9.07
CA LEU A 24 6.84 14.21 8.91
C LEU A 24 7.91 14.18 10.02
N HIS A 25 7.53 13.87 11.26
CA HIS A 25 8.47 13.66 12.35
C HIS A 25 9.42 12.48 12.08
N VAL A 26 8.93 11.37 11.52
CA VAL A 26 9.78 10.22 11.14
C VAL A 26 10.78 10.65 10.08
N LEU A 27 10.36 11.38 9.04
CA LEU A 27 11.26 11.89 8.01
C LEU A 27 12.33 12.82 8.59
N LEU A 28 11.94 13.77 9.43
CA LEU A 28 12.89 14.65 10.12
C LEU A 28 13.91 13.86 10.94
N ARG A 29 13.47 12.83 11.66
CA ARG A 29 14.39 11.97 12.42
C ARG A 29 15.37 11.21 11.52
N ARG A 30 14.95 10.75 10.36
CA ARG A 30 15.81 10.12 9.35
C ARG A 30 16.86 11.09 8.78
N GLU A 31 16.53 12.39 8.72
CA GLU A 31 17.44 13.47 8.36
C GLU A 31 18.38 13.89 9.51
N GLY A 32 18.30 13.23 10.67
CA GLY A 32 19.18 13.52 11.81
C GLY A 32 18.64 14.55 12.81
N TRP A 33 17.41 15.08 12.62
CA TRP A 33 16.82 16.01 13.56
C TRP A 33 16.44 15.32 14.89
N LYS A 34 17.13 15.66 15.98
CA LYS A 34 16.84 15.16 17.32
C LYS A 34 15.71 15.93 17.99
N VAL A 35 14.49 15.76 17.49
CA VAL A 35 13.30 16.51 17.94
C VAL A 35 12.20 15.59 18.44
N ASN A 36 11.41 16.09 19.40
CA ASN A 36 10.27 15.36 19.94
C ASN A 36 9.04 15.56 19.02
N HIS A 37 8.23 14.51 18.84
CA HIS A 37 7.00 14.57 18.06
C HIS A 37 6.01 15.65 18.58
N LYS A 38 6.00 15.98 19.88
CA LYS A 38 5.18 17.05 20.45
C LYS A 38 5.58 18.43 19.92
N LEU A 39 6.90 18.68 19.77
CA LEU A 39 7.41 19.91 19.15
C LEU A 39 7.00 19.98 17.68
N VAL A 40 7.21 18.91 16.92
CA VAL A 40 6.81 18.86 15.50
C VAL A 40 5.30 19.07 15.34
N TRP A 41 4.47 18.47 16.21
CA TRP A 41 3.03 18.70 16.21
C TRP A 41 2.67 20.18 16.43
N ARG A 42 3.32 20.83 17.40
CA ARG A 42 3.08 22.27 17.67
C ARG A 42 3.44 23.12 16.45
N LEU A 43 4.66 22.95 15.90
CA LEU A 43 5.12 23.67 14.72
C LEU A 43 4.21 23.41 13.50
N TYR A 44 3.83 22.16 13.28
CA TYR A 44 2.92 21.75 12.22
C TYR A 44 1.57 22.49 12.28
N ARG A 45 1.05 22.73 13.48
CA ARG A 45 -0.18 23.50 13.66
C ARG A 45 0.04 25.01 13.48
N GLU A 46 1.12 25.54 14.03
CA GLU A 46 1.48 26.95 13.91
C GLU A 46 1.70 27.36 12.44
N GLU A 47 2.28 26.46 11.64
CA GLU A 47 2.51 26.67 10.20
C GLU A 47 1.25 26.38 9.33
N GLY A 48 0.11 26.05 9.93
CA GLY A 48 -1.13 25.79 9.18
C GLY A 48 -1.12 24.53 8.31
N LEU A 49 -0.18 23.61 8.54
CA LEU A 49 0.02 22.40 7.71
C LEU A 49 -1.00 21.30 7.98
N SER A 50 -1.97 21.53 8.86
CA SER A 50 -2.93 20.49 9.30
C SER A 50 -3.78 19.96 8.15
N ILE A 51 -3.70 18.66 7.91
CA ILE A 51 -4.50 17.99 6.89
C ILE A 51 -5.96 17.93 7.37
N ARG A 52 -6.89 18.35 6.51
CA ARG A 52 -8.32 18.15 6.77
C ARG A 52 -8.64 16.65 6.63
N THR A 53 -8.94 16.00 7.73
CA THR A 53 -9.44 14.64 7.74
C THR A 53 -10.95 14.64 7.87
N LYS A 54 -11.66 13.81 7.09
CA LYS A 54 -13.09 13.58 7.32
C LYS A 54 -13.26 13.02 8.74
N GLY A 55 -14.16 13.64 9.53
CA GLY A 55 -14.47 13.16 10.87
C GLY A 55 -14.80 11.67 10.86
N ARG A 56 -14.19 10.90 11.76
CA ARG A 56 -14.50 9.48 11.90
C ARG A 56 -15.97 9.33 12.32
N LYS A 57 -16.80 8.77 11.46
CA LYS A 57 -18.11 8.27 11.89
C LYS A 57 -17.86 7.15 12.92
N LYS A 58 -18.48 7.25 14.10
CA LYS A 58 -18.46 6.16 15.09
C LYS A 58 -19.03 4.90 14.41
N LYS A 59 -18.17 3.92 14.15
CA LYS A 59 -18.63 2.61 13.67
C LYS A 59 -19.03 1.80 14.90
N ILE A 60 -20.23 1.22 14.87
CA ILE A 60 -20.67 0.24 15.86
C ILE A 60 -19.65 -0.92 15.82
N SER A 61 -19.09 -1.26 16.98
CA SER A 61 -18.16 -2.38 17.11
C SER A 61 -18.93 -3.67 16.80
N ARG A 62 -18.66 -4.25 15.63
CA ARG A 62 -19.07 -5.63 15.33
C ARG A 62 -18.00 -6.57 15.87
N LEU A 63 -18.41 -7.81 16.22
CA LEU A 63 -17.49 -8.88 16.60
C LEU A 63 -16.33 -8.93 15.59
N ARG A 64 -15.10 -8.70 16.08
CA ARG A 64 -13.91 -8.75 15.25
C ARG A 64 -13.56 -10.22 15.01
N VAL A 65 -13.73 -10.68 13.79
CA VAL A 65 -13.08 -11.92 13.36
C VAL A 65 -11.59 -11.61 13.28
N VAL A 66 -10.80 -12.29 14.11
CA VAL A 66 -9.34 -12.21 14.04
C VAL A 66 -8.94 -12.99 12.79
N LEU A 67 -8.52 -12.26 11.76
CA LEU A 67 -7.93 -12.90 10.58
C LEU A 67 -6.56 -13.48 10.95
N PRO A 68 -6.19 -14.65 10.41
CA PRO A 68 -4.84 -15.17 10.55
C PRO A 68 -3.84 -14.11 10.06
N GLN A 69 -2.96 -13.68 10.94
CA GLN A 69 -1.89 -12.77 10.54
C GLN A 69 -0.80 -13.55 9.81
N ALA A 70 -0.39 -13.06 8.66
CA ALA A 70 0.78 -13.59 7.97
C ALA A 70 2.01 -13.40 8.85
N LYS A 71 2.87 -14.42 8.91
CA LYS A 71 4.06 -14.47 9.76
C LYS A 71 5.37 -14.33 8.96
N ALA A 72 5.27 -14.37 7.64
CA ALA A 72 6.40 -14.27 6.74
C ALA A 72 6.01 -13.54 5.44
N PRO A 73 6.99 -12.96 4.71
CA PRO A 73 6.79 -12.45 3.37
C PRO A 73 6.21 -13.52 2.45
N ASN A 74 5.32 -13.11 1.56
CA ASN A 74 4.68 -13.99 0.57
C ASN A 74 3.84 -15.15 1.15
N GLU A 75 3.52 -15.14 2.44
CA GLU A 75 2.58 -16.10 3.00
C GLU A 75 1.16 -15.83 2.51
N ARG A 76 0.74 -14.55 2.53
CA ARG A 76 -0.59 -14.13 2.09
C ARG A 76 -0.56 -12.77 1.43
N TRP A 77 -1.17 -12.69 0.25
CA TRP A 77 -1.44 -11.43 -0.43
C TRP A 77 -2.94 -11.12 -0.46
N SER A 78 -3.28 -9.88 -0.72
CA SER A 78 -4.60 -9.46 -1.20
C SER A 78 -4.46 -8.73 -2.51
N MET A 79 -5.46 -8.86 -3.37
CA MET A 79 -5.58 -8.11 -4.60
C MET A 79 -6.98 -7.55 -4.78
N ASP A 80 -7.06 -6.43 -5.50
CA ASP A 80 -8.31 -5.69 -5.72
C ASP A 80 -8.18 -4.77 -6.92
N PHE A 81 -9.29 -4.14 -7.32
CA PHE A 81 -9.35 -3.14 -8.37
C PHE A 81 -9.80 -1.79 -7.85
N VAL A 82 -9.11 -0.76 -8.30
CA VAL A 82 -9.52 0.65 -8.11
C VAL A 82 -9.85 1.23 -9.48
N SER A 83 -10.97 1.94 -9.61
CA SER A 83 -11.33 2.65 -10.85
C SER A 83 -11.13 4.14 -10.67
N ASP A 84 -10.64 4.80 -11.74
CA ASP A 84 -10.51 6.24 -11.82
C ASP A 84 -10.76 6.71 -13.28
N GLY A 85 -10.63 8.00 -13.57
CA GLY A 85 -10.88 8.58 -14.87
C GLY A 85 -9.76 9.48 -15.36
N LEU A 86 -9.54 9.48 -16.66
CA LEU A 86 -8.72 10.48 -17.33
C LEU A 86 -9.47 11.83 -17.41
N PHE A 87 -8.74 12.91 -17.66
CA PHE A 87 -9.31 14.24 -17.90
C PHE A 87 -10.36 14.23 -19.04
N THR A 88 -10.20 13.34 -20.00
CA THR A 88 -11.15 13.10 -21.11
C THR A 88 -12.40 12.34 -20.70
N SER A 89 -12.63 12.11 -19.40
CA SER A 89 -13.72 11.29 -18.85
C SER A 89 -13.64 9.79 -19.19
N ARG A 90 -12.63 9.35 -19.95
CA ARG A 90 -12.43 7.92 -20.20
C ARG A 90 -11.95 7.21 -18.94
N ARG A 91 -12.64 6.17 -18.54
CA ARG A 91 -12.29 5.39 -17.34
C ARG A 91 -11.08 4.50 -17.54
N PHE A 92 -10.35 4.29 -16.46
CA PHE A 92 -9.30 3.26 -16.36
C PHE A 92 -9.42 2.51 -15.04
N ARG A 93 -8.80 1.36 -14.98
CA ARG A 93 -8.73 0.50 -13.80
C ARG A 93 -7.28 0.39 -13.35
N VAL A 94 -7.13 0.20 -12.06
CA VAL A 94 -5.85 -0.06 -11.41
C VAL A 94 -5.97 -1.39 -10.68
N PHE A 95 -5.22 -2.38 -11.11
CA PHE A 95 -5.07 -3.64 -10.39
C PHE A 95 -4.01 -3.45 -9.31
N THR A 96 -4.32 -3.82 -8.09
CA THR A 96 -3.49 -3.61 -6.91
C THR A 96 -3.22 -4.92 -6.18
N LEU A 97 -2.00 -5.06 -5.66
CA LEU A 97 -1.52 -6.19 -4.86
C LEU A 97 -0.89 -5.65 -3.58
N VAL A 98 -1.06 -6.36 -2.47
CA VAL A 98 -0.36 -6.07 -1.22
C VAL A 98 -0.03 -7.35 -0.45
N ASP A 99 1.19 -7.46 0.03
CA ASP A 99 1.62 -8.49 0.98
C ASP A 99 1.10 -8.17 2.39
N HIS A 100 0.52 -9.16 3.06
CA HIS A 100 -0.05 -8.96 4.41
C HIS A 100 1.00 -8.82 5.49
N PHE A 101 2.20 -9.34 5.29
CA PHE A 101 3.28 -9.27 6.27
C PHE A 101 4.11 -8.00 6.08
N THR A 102 4.76 -7.84 4.92
CA THR A 102 5.65 -6.72 4.63
C THR A 102 4.93 -5.42 4.33
N ARG A 103 3.65 -5.48 3.93
CA ARG A 103 2.88 -4.35 3.37
C ARG A 103 3.38 -3.87 2.02
N GLU A 104 4.34 -4.53 1.41
CA GLU A 104 4.78 -4.22 0.06
C GLU A 104 3.67 -4.40 -0.97
N SER A 105 3.72 -3.59 -1.98
CA SER A 105 2.95 -3.77 -3.22
C SER A 105 3.88 -4.33 -4.29
N PRO A 106 3.87 -5.65 -4.54
CA PRO A 106 4.78 -6.28 -5.51
C PRO A 106 4.57 -5.76 -6.93
N ALA A 107 3.33 -5.45 -7.29
CA ALA A 107 2.96 -4.90 -8.59
C ALA A 107 1.75 -3.99 -8.50
N ILE A 108 1.64 -3.10 -9.47
CA ILE A 108 0.45 -2.31 -9.77
C ILE A 108 0.30 -2.24 -11.29
N VAL A 109 -0.91 -2.40 -11.80
CA VAL A 109 -1.16 -2.36 -13.25
C VAL A 109 -2.29 -1.40 -13.54
N VAL A 110 -2.09 -0.55 -14.54
CA VAL A 110 -3.07 0.46 -14.96
C VAL A 110 -3.43 0.19 -16.42
N ASP A 111 -4.71 0.03 -16.70
CA ASP A 111 -5.23 -0.09 -18.07
C ASP A 111 -6.71 0.30 -18.14
N HIS A 112 -7.23 0.52 -19.35
CA HIS A 112 -8.65 0.73 -19.57
C HIS A 112 -9.48 -0.51 -19.24
N SER A 113 -8.93 -1.69 -19.52
CA SER A 113 -9.53 -2.99 -19.21
C SER A 113 -8.46 -3.95 -18.72
N ILE A 114 -8.73 -4.63 -17.61
CA ILE A 114 -7.81 -5.62 -17.03
C ILE A 114 -8.63 -6.90 -16.82
N PRO A 115 -8.70 -7.77 -17.84
CA PRO A 115 -9.36 -9.07 -17.72
C PRO A 115 -8.55 -10.03 -16.84
N GLY A 116 -9.16 -11.12 -16.41
CA GLY A 116 -8.50 -12.15 -15.57
C GLY A 116 -7.23 -12.73 -16.20
N SER A 117 -7.14 -12.83 -17.53
CA SER A 117 -5.91 -13.25 -18.23
C SER A 117 -4.75 -12.28 -17.96
N LYS A 118 -5.02 -10.97 -17.93
CA LYS A 118 -4.00 -9.96 -17.62
C LYS A 118 -3.55 -10.02 -16.15
N VAL A 119 -4.47 -10.34 -15.25
CA VAL A 119 -4.13 -10.61 -13.84
C VAL A 119 -3.17 -11.80 -13.75
N VAL A 120 -3.47 -12.88 -14.45
CA VAL A 120 -2.62 -14.09 -14.50
C VAL A 120 -1.24 -13.80 -15.09
N GLU A 121 -1.13 -13.00 -16.16
CA GLU A 121 0.16 -12.58 -16.72
C GLU A 121 1.04 -11.87 -15.67
N VAL A 122 0.44 -10.96 -14.90
CA VAL A 122 1.17 -10.24 -13.84
C VAL A 122 1.64 -11.18 -12.74
N LEU A 123 0.76 -12.05 -12.28
CA LEU A 123 1.09 -13.01 -11.23
C LEU A 123 2.13 -14.04 -11.71
N ASP A 124 2.06 -14.45 -12.96
CA ASP A 124 3.01 -15.38 -13.56
C ASP A 124 4.39 -14.74 -13.74
N HIS A 125 4.43 -13.48 -14.13
CA HIS A 125 5.66 -12.68 -14.17
C HIS A 125 6.33 -12.61 -12.79
N LEU A 126 5.57 -12.28 -11.74
CA LEU A 126 6.09 -12.23 -10.36
C LEU A 126 6.59 -13.60 -9.90
N ALA A 127 5.84 -14.67 -10.20
CA ALA A 127 6.26 -16.03 -9.88
C ALA A 127 7.55 -16.43 -10.61
N GLY A 128 7.75 -15.96 -11.85
CA GLY A 128 8.99 -16.13 -12.61
C GLY A 128 10.21 -15.44 -11.97
N LEU A 129 9.98 -14.35 -11.23
CA LEU A 129 11.00 -13.67 -10.42
C LEU A 129 11.23 -14.31 -9.04
N GLY A 130 10.55 -15.42 -8.73
CA GLY A 130 10.62 -16.08 -7.43
C GLY A 130 9.71 -15.45 -6.35
N ILE A 131 8.91 -14.45 -6.71
CA ILE A 131 8.01 -13.74 -5.80
C ILE A 131 6.62 -14.36 -5.95
N LYS A 132 6.27 -15.28 -5.05
CA LYS A 132 5.04 -16.07 -5.13
C LYS A 132 4.38 -16.21 -3.77
N PRO A 133 3.07 -15.87 -3.61
CA PRO A 133 2.35 -16.07 -2.37
C PRO A 133 1.96 -17.56 -2.18
N GLN A 134 1.61 -17.91 -0.94
CA GLN A 134 0.97 -19.20 -0.66
C GLN A 134 -0.56 -19.08 -0.78
N VAL A 135 -1.10 -17.95 -0.35
CA VAL A 135 -2.53 -17.67 -0.35
C VAL A 135 -2.77 -16.28 -0.94
N ILE A 136 -3.79 -16.14 -1.78
CA ILE A 136 -4.27 -14.86 -2.27
C ILE A 136 -5.71 -14.66 -1.81
N THR A 137 -5.94 -13.59 -1.04
CA THR A 137 -7.28 -13.15 -0.65
C THR A 137 -7.86 -12.25 -1.73
N VAL A 138 -9.06 -12.56 -2.19
CA VAL A 138 -9.77 -11.85 -3.27
C VAL A 138 -11.23 -11.60 -2.90
N ASP A 139 -11.83 -10.59 -3.50
CA ASP A 139 -13.27 -10.43 -3.47
C ASP A 139 -13.96 -11.37 -4.49
N ASN A 140 -15.29 -11.37 -4.48
CA ASN A 140 -16.08 -12.18 -5.41
C ASN A 140 -16.31 -11.45 -6.76
N GLY A 141 -15.41 -10.55 -7.16
CA GLY A 141 -15.50 -9.88 -8.45
C GLY A 141 -15.38 -10.84 -9.62
N PRO A 142 -16.03 -10.55 -10.76
CA PRO A 142 -16.03 -11.43 -11.93
C PRO A 142 -14.61 -11.67 -12.50
N GLU A 143 -13.68 -10.75 -12.27
CA GLU A 143 -12.30 -10.85 -12.71
C GLU A 143 -11.50 -11.89 -11.91
N PHE A 144 -11.91 -12.14 -10.67
CA PHE A 144 -11.25 -13.08 -9.76
C PHE A 144 -11.97 -14.42 -9.67
N SER A 145 -13.28 -14.46 -9.94
CA SER A 145 -14.08 -15.69 -9.96
C SER A 145 -14.03 -16.43 -11.30
N GLY A 146 -13.18 -15.99 -12.22
CA GLY A 146 -13.02 -16.59 -13.54
C GLY A 146 -12.15 -17.82 -13.54
N ARG A 147 -12.50 -18.82 -14.38
CA ARG A 147 -11.77 -20.09 -14.54
C ARG A 147 -10.26 -19.93 -14.78
N VAL A 148 -9.86 -18.85 -15.46
CA VAL A 148 -8.44 -18.60 -15.81
C VAL A 148 -7.56 -18.43 -14.57
N LEU A 149 -8.06 -17.69 -13.56
CA LEU A 149 -7.34 -17.49 -12.31
C LEU A 149 -7.31 -18.76 -11.45
N ASP A 150 -8.42 -19.50 -11.39
CA ASP A 150 -8.52 -20.77 -10.66
C ASP A 150 -7.56 -21.81 -11.24
N GLU A 151 -7.53 -21.97 -12.56
CA GLU A 151 -6.61 -22.88 -13.24
C GLU A 151 -5.14 -22.51 -13.01
N TRP A 152 -4.85 -21.20 -13.02
CA TRP A 152 -3.50 -20.73 -12.74
C TRP A 152 -3.10 -21.01 -11.29
N ALA A 153 -3.96 -20.70 -10.33
CA ALA A 153 -3.71 -20.96 -8.91
C ALA A 153 -3.48 -22.45 -8.64
N HIS A 154 -4.31 -23.31 -9.24
CA HIS A 154 -4.16 -24.76 -9.13
C HIS A 154 -2.80 -25.23 -9.69
N ARG A 155 -2.41 -24.79 -10.89
CA ARG A 155 -1.11 -25.14 -11.51
C ARG A 155 0.09 -24.69 -10.67
N LYS A 156 -0.02 -23.56 -9.98
CA LYS A 156 1.06 -23.01 -9.14
C LYS A 156 1.02 -23.52 -7.70
N GLY A 157 0.03 -24.32 -7.34
CA GLY A 157 -0.15 -24.81 -5.97
C GLY A 157 -0.49 -23.71 -4.97
N LEU A 158 -1.26 -22.70 -5.40
CA LEU A 158 -1.70 -21.58 -4.59
C LEU A 158 -3.14 -21.77 -4.14
N LYS A 159 -3.47 -21.19 -2.99
CA LYS A 159 -4.86 -21.13 -2.50
C LYS A 159 -5.46 -19.76 -2.81
N LEU A 160 -6.61 -19.73 -3.49
CA LEU A 160 -7.47 -18.56 -3.55
C LEU A 160 -8.43 -18.59 -2.35
N ASP A 161 -8.47 -17.47 -1.62
CA ASP A 161 -9.27 -17.30 -0.41
C ASP A 161 -10.29 -16.17 -0.65
N PHE A 162 -11.49 -16.57 -1.08
CA PHE A 162 -12.55 -15.63 -1.37
C PHE A 162 -13.16 -15.08 -0.09
N ILE A 163 -13.26 -13.76 0.02
CA ILE A 163 -13.90 -13.11 1.16
C ILE A 163 -15.38 -13.51 1.25
N ARG A 164 -15.86 -13.70 2.46
CA ARG A 164 -17.27 -14.01 2.68
C ARG A 164 -18.16 -12.82 2.33
N PRO A 165 -19.30 -13.03 1.67
CA PRO A 165 -20.24 -11.95 1.36
C PRO A 165 -20.60 -11.13 2.62
N GLY A 166 -20.54 -9.80 2.52
CA GLY A 166 -20.83 -8.89 3.63
C GLY A 166 -19.74 -8.79 4.71
N LYS A 167 -18.54 -9.34 4.48
CA LYS A 167 -17.39 -9.28 5.40
C LYS A 167 -16.20 -8.49 4.81
N PRO A 168 -16.35 -7.21 4.50
CA PRO A 168 -15.26 -6.42 3.89
C PRO A 168 -14.00 -6.36 4.78
N VAL A 169 -14.13 -6.54 6.08
CA VAL A 169 -12.99 -6.59 7.02
C VAL A 169 -11.97 -7.67 6.63
N GLU A 170 -12.39 -8.73 5.95
CA GLU A 170 -11.51 -9.80 5.49
C GLU A 170 -10.53 -9.34 4.40
N ASN A 171 -10.83 -8.19 3.73
CA ASN A 171 -9.94 -7.57 2.74
C ASN A 171 -9.33 -6.23 3.23
N ALA A 172 -9.26 -6.02 4.54
CA ALA A 172 -8.85 -4.74 5.14
C ALA A 172 -7.45 -4.26 4.73
N TYR A 173 -6.54 -5.17 4.38
CA TYR A 173 -5.18 -4.83 3.97
C TYR A 173 -5.18 -4.10 2.63
N ILE A 174 -5.85 -4.66 1.63
CA ILE A 174 -5.93 -4.05 0.31
C ILE A 174 -6.83 -2.81 0.31
N GLU A 175 -7.92 -2.80 1.10
CA GLU A 175 -8.75 -1.61 1.29
C GLU A 175 -7.94 -0.45 1.86
N SER A 176 -7.10 -0.73 2.86
CA SER A 176 -6.19 0.28 3.44
C SER A 176 -5.15 0.77 2.44
N PHE A 177 -4.60 -0.12 1.61
CA PHE A 177 -3.67 0.22 0.53
C PHE A 177 -4.35 1.09 -0.52
N ASN A 178 -5.51 0.67 -1.02
CA ASN A 178 -6.30 1.40 -2.01
C ASN A 178 -6.74 2.78 -1.50
N GLY A 179 -7.06 2.89 -0.21
CA GLY A 179 -7.33 4.16 0.44
C GLY A 179 -6.15 5.12 0.36
N LYS A 180 -4.92 4.63 0.56
CA LYS A 180 -3.69 5.44 0.44
C LYS A 180 -3.38 5.79 -1.02
N LEU A 181 -3.55 4.85 -1.95
CA LEU A 181 -3.42 5.12 -3.37
C LEU A 181 -4.35 6.26 -3.80
N ARG A 182 -5.62 6.23 -3.37
CA ARG A 182 -6.57 7.31 -3.66
C ARG A 182 -6.14 8.64 -3.05
N GLU A 183 -5.80 8.66 -1.76
CA GLU A 183 -5.49 9.89 -1.05
C GLU A 183 -4.14 10.50 -1.45
N GLU A 184 -3.14 9.68 -1.71
CA GLU A 184 -1.75 10.11 -1.89
C GLU A 184 -1.33 10.16 -3.37
N CYS A 185 -2.13 9.61 -4.30
CA CYS A 185 -1.87 9.61 -5.73
C CYS A 185 -3.07 10.04 -6.56
N LEU A 186 -4.13 9.23 -6.62
CA LEU A 186 -5.23 9.45 -7.57
C LEU A 186 -5.91 10.81 -7.38
N ASN A 187 -6.21 11.21 -6.13
CA ASN A 187 -6.87 12.48 -5.83
C ASN A 187 -5.96 13.71 -5.94
N LEU A 188 -4.67 13.52 -6.19
CA LEU A 188 -3.71 14.62 -6.33
C LEU A 188 -3.35 14.92 -7.79
N HIS A 189 -3.74 14.04 -8.71
CA HIS A 189 -3.38 14.15 -10.12
C HIS A 189 -4.60 14.18 -11.02
N TRP A 190 -4.50 14.94 -12.10
CA TRP A 190 -5.39 14.94 -13.24
C TRP A 190 -4.65 14.27 -14.39
N PHE A 191 -4.99 13.02 -14.68
CA PHE A 191 -4.32 12.24 -15.71
C PHE A 191 -4.83 12.63 -17.11
N LYS A 192 -3.95 13.05 -17.99
CA LYS A 192 -4.32 13.40 -19.37
C LYS A 192 -4.38 12.16 -20.26
N THR A 193 -3.41 11.25 -20.08
CA THR A 193 -3.30 10.00 -20.84
C THR A 193 -3.16 8.80 -19.91
N ILE A 194 -3.37 7.61 -20.46
CA ILE A 194 -3.19 6.36 -19.71
C ILE A 194 -1.71 6.11 -19.38
N GLU A 195 -0.81 6.56 -20.24
CA GLU A 195 0.63 6.46 -20.05
C GLU A 195 1.08 7.31 -18.87
N GLU A 196 0.58 8.54 -18.78
CA GLU A 196 0.83 9.40 -17.61
C GLU A 196 0.29 8.77 -16.32
N ALA A 197 -0.89 8.15 -16.37
CA ALA A 197 -1.46 7.45 -15.22
C ALA A 197 -0.57 6.26 -14.80
N LYS A 198 -0.10 5.45 -15.76
CA LYS A 198 0.84 4.34 -15.52
C LYS A 198 2.11 4.83 -14.82
N GLU A 199 2.74 5.85 -15.37
CA GLU A 199 4.00 6.40 -14.85
C GLU A 199 3.84 6.93 -13.42
N LYS A 200 2.84 7.79 -13.18
CA LYS A 200 2.62 8.40 -11.86
C LYS A 200 2.21 7.40 -10.79
N ILE A 201 1.37 6.42 -11.14
CA ILE A 201 0.91 5.39 -10.20
C ILE A 201 2.06 4.42 -9.87
N GLU A 202 2.89 4.06 -10.84
CA GLU A 202 4.07 3.23 -10.58
C GLU A 202 5.13 3.98 -9.75
N ALA A 203 5.37 5.26 -10.02
CA ALA A 203 6.23 6.09 -9.20
C ALA A 203 5.74 6.18 -7.75
N TRP A 204 4.42 6.32 -7.55
CA TRP A 204 3.81 6.28 -6.22
C TRP A 204 3.99 4.91 -5.55
N ARG A 205 3.84 3.79 -6.28
CA ARG A 205 4.06 2.45 -5.73
C ARG A 205 5.49 2.26 -5.22
N LYS A 206 6.48 2.70 -5.99
CA LYS A 206 7.88 2.67 -5.57
C LYS A 206 8.10 3.52 -4.32
N ASP A 207 7.59 4.75 -4.31
CA ASP A 207 7.66 5.63 -3.14
C ASP A 207 6.96 5.03 -1.91
N TYR A 208 5.82 4.36 -2.10
CA TYR A 208 5.09 3.65 -1.06
C TYR A 208 5.92 2.52 -0.45
N ASN A 209 6.63 1.74 -1.26
CA ASN A 209 7.47 0.64 -0.80
C ASN A 209 8.77 1.12 -0.15
N GLU A 210 9.45 2.10 -0.76
CA GLU A 210 10.84 2.44 -0.46
C GLU A 210 11.00 3.63 0.50
N HIS A 211 10.03 4.55 0.53
CA HIS A 211 10.19 5.81 1.26
C HIS A 211 9.10 6.09 2.29
N ARG A 212 7.92 5.49 2.14
CA ARG A 212 6.77 5.80 2.97
C ARG A 212 6.84 5.11 4.33
N PRO A 213 6.94 5.85 5.48
CA PRO A 213 6.92 5.24 6.80
C PRO A 213 5.55 4.61 7.12
N HIS A 214 5.55 3.42 7.69
CA HIS A 214 4.39 2.67 8.12
C HIS A 214 4.35 2.47 9.63
N SER A 215 3.37 3.02 10.31
CA SER A 215 3.22 2.87 11.77
C SER A 215 3.00 1.40 12.20
N ALA A 216 2.43 0.57 11.33
CA ALA A 216 2.26 -0.86 11.59
C ALA A 216 3.57 -1.66 11.43
N LEU A 217 4.62 -1.05 10.90
CA LEU A 217 5.95 -1.62 10.71
C LEU A 217 7.00 -0.85 11.55
N ASN A 218 6.60 -0.29 12.69
CA ASN A 218 7.46 0.53 13.56
C ASN A 218 8.12 1.70 12.83
N ASP A 219 7.36 2.37 11.98
CA ASP A 219 7.78 3.50 11.13
C ASP A 219 8.86 3.17 10.08
N GLN A 220 9.12 1.88 9.85
CA GLN A 220 9.90 1.42 8.69
C GLN A 220 9.08 1.53 7.41
N THR A 221 9.77 1.58 6.26
CA THR A 221 9.12 1.37 4.97
C THR A 221 8.85 -0.11 4.76
N PRO A 222 7.94 -0.49 3.85
CA PRO A 222 7.74 -1.89 3.48
C PRO A 222 9.03 -2.60 3.08
N SER A 223 9.85 -1.99 2.22
CA SER A 223 11.11 -2.59 1.76
C SER A 223 12.14 -2.73 2.89
N GLU A 224 12.33 -1.69 3.74
CA GLU A 224 13.20 -1.78 4.93
C GLU A 224 12.76 -2.93 5.86
N PHE A 225 11.45 -3.10 6.03
CA PHE A 225 10.93 -4.16 6.90
C PHE A 225 11.16 -5.55 6.31
N ALA A 226 10.98 -5.72 4.99
CA ALA A 226 11.24 -6.98 4.28
C ALA A 226 12.73 -7.36 4.36
N GLU A 227 13.63 -6.43 4.04
CA GLU A 227 15.08 -6.63 4.10
C GLU A 227 15.55 -7.01 5.52
N ASN A 228 15.07 -6.31 6.56
CA ASN A 228 15.42 -6.62 7.95
C ASN A 228 14.93 -8.01 8.39
N PHE A 229 13.78 -8.46 7.88
CA PHE A 229 13.28 -9.81 8.15
C PHE A 229 14.16 -10.87 7.49
N ASP A 230 14.59 -10.68 6.25
CA ASP A 230 15.44 -11.62 5.54
C ASP A 230 16.84 -11.70 6.19
N LEU A 231 17.40 -10.57 6.59
CA LEU A 231 18.66 -10.52 7.33
C LEU A 231 18.57 -11.28 8.68
N SER A 232 17.50 -11.08 9.44
CA SER A 232 17.31 -11.77 10.72
C SER A 232 17.23 -13.29 10.54
N ARG A 233 16.51 -13.76 9.51
CA ARG A 233 16.44 -15.19 9.19
C ARG A 233 17.77 -15.77 8.70
N ALA A 234 18.55 -14.99 7.98
CA ALA A 234 19.89 -15.41 7.54
C ALA A 234 20.82 -15.61 8.76
N VAL A 235 20.78 -14.71 9.74
CA VAL A 235 21.54 -14.81 10.99
C VAL A 235 21.11 -16.03 11.80
N GLU A 236 19.82 -16.25 12.00
CA GLU A 236 19.29 -17.43 12.71
C GLU A 236 19.73 -18.76 12.05
N LYS A 237 19.76 -18.82 10.71
CA LYS A 237 20.24 -20.01 9.98
C LYS A 237 21.74 -20.21 10.06
N ALA A 238 22.52 -19.14 10.24
CA ALA A 238 23.97 -19.20 10.40
C ALA A 238 24.43 -19.61 11.81
N GLY A 239 23.49 -19.74 12.77
CA GLY A 239 23.78 -20.26 14.11
C GLY A 239 24.47 -19.26 15.05
N PHE A 240 24.26 -17.95 14.83
CA PHE A 240 24.66 -16.88 15.74
C PHE A 240 23.49 -16.40 16.57
#